data_a805f309d0a4bca2d7ac600173cee7cc
#
_entry.id   a805f309d0a4bca2d7ac600173cee7cc
#
_cell.length_a   1.000
_cell.length_b   1.000
_cell.length_c   1.000
_cell.angle_alpha   90.00
_cell.angle_beta   90.00
_cell.angle_gamma   90.00
#
_symmetry.space_group_name_H-M   'P 1'
#
loop_
_entity.id
_entity.type
_entity.pdbx_description
1 polymer ?
#
loop_
_entity_poly.entity_id
_entity_poly.type
_entity_poly.pdbx_seq_one_letter_code
_entity_poly.pdbx_strand_id
1 'polypeptide(L)'
;MRTEIATLGEFGLIDRLTEGIKLENQSSKYGVGDDAAVLSYPSEKQVLVTTDLLMEGVHFDMTYVPLKHLGYKSAVVNFSDIYAMNGTPRQITVSLGLSKRFSVEDMDELYSGIRLACQQYNVDIVGGDTTSSLTGLAISITCIGDADKDKVVYRNGAKDTDLICVSGDLGAAYMGLQLLEREKVVLQGDKDVPVSYTHLRAHETCADL
;
A
#
# COMPACT_ATOMS: atom_id res chain seq x y z
N MET A 1 -15.31 -6.50 19.96
CA MET A 1 -16.71 -6.54 19.46
C MET A 1 -16.63 -6.11 18.01
N ARG A 2 -17.24 -6.86 17.10
CA ARG A 2 -17.17 -6.54 15.67
C ARG A 2 -18.27 -5.53 15.32
N THR A 3 -17.90 -4.40 14.74
CA THR A 3 -18.85 -3.35 14.32
C THR A 3 -19.06 -3.43 12.81
N GLU A 4 -20.29 -3.57 12.38
CA GLU A 4 -20.61 -3.54 10.94
C GLU A 4 -20.43 -2.13 10.39
N ILE A 5 -19.82 -2.03 9.19
CA ILE A 5 -19.61 -0.75 8.51
C ILE A 5 -20.94 0.00 8.30
N ALA A 6 -22.02 -0.74 8.02
CA ALA A 6 -23.36 -0.17 7.88
C ALA A 6 -23.84 0.62 9.11
N THR A 7 -23.28 0.35 10.31
CA THR A 7 -23.62 1.08 11.55
C THR A 7 -23.08 2.51 11.53
N LEU A 8 -21.91 2.73 10.94
CA LEU A 8 -21.30 4.06 10.77
C LEU A 8 -21.80 4.74 9.50
N GLY A 9 -22.14 3.96 8.49
CA GLY A 9 -22.33 4.46 7.13
C GLY A 9 -21.02 4.86 6.47
N GLU A 10 -21.08 5.33 5.23
CA GLU A 10 -19.91 5.74 4.44
C GLU A 10 -19.17 6.91 5.08
N PHE A 11 -19.86 8.00 5.36
CA PHE A 11 -19.23 9.21 5.94
C PHE A 11 -18.66 8.96 7.33
N GLY A 12 -19.35 8.21 8.18
CA GLY A 12 -18.86 7.88 9.52
C GLY A 12 -17.61 6.98 9.47
N LEU A 13 -17.50 6.10 8.48
CA LEU A 13 -16.28 5.32 8.25
C LEU A 13 -15.13 6.23 7.77
N ILE A 14 -15.37 7.11 6.81
CA ILE A 14 -14.39 8.07 6.30
C ILE A 14 -13.86 8.94 7.45
N ASP A 15 -14.75 9.55 8.24
CA ASP A 15 -14.38 10.38 9.39
C ASP A 15 -13.47 9.61 10.35
N ARG A 16 -13.83 8.37 10.69
CA ARG A 16 -13.02 7.51 11.57
C ARG A 16 -11.63 7.20 10.99
N LEU A 17 -11.57 6.83 9.71
CA LEU A 17 -10.30 6.45 9.06
C LEU A 17 -9.37 7.64 8.82
N THR A 18 -9.92 8.84 8.74
CA THR A 18 -9.15 10.06 8.52
C THR A 18 -8.90 10.85 9.80
N GLU A 19 -9.48 10.44 10.92
CA GLU A 19 -9.27 11.07 12.22
C GLU A 19 -7.78 11.14 12.59
N GLY A 20 -7.32 12.34 12.93
CA GLY A 20 -5.95 12.60 13.35
C GLY A 20 -4.89 12.58 12.23
N ILE A 21 -5.28 12.48 10.96
CA ILE A 21 -4.35 12.67 9.83
C ILE A 21 -3.81 14.10 9.86
N LYS A 22 -2.48 14.23 9.82
CA LYS A 22 -1.77 15.50 9.75
C LYS A 22 -1.04 15.60 8.43
N LEU A 23 -1.05 16.79 7.84
CA LEU A 23 -0.26 17.10 6.65
C LEU A 23 1.11 17.58 7.07
N GLU A 24 2.16 16.86 6.69
CA GLU A 24 3.54 17.15 7.06
C GLU A 24 4.32 17.78 5.88
N ASN A 25 3.89 17.52 4.64
CA ASN A 25 4.54 18.04 3.47
C ASN A 25 4.12 19.49 3.16
N GLN A 26 5.10 20.34 2.87
CA GLN A 26 4.84 21.74 2.48
C GLN A 26 4.04 21.88 1.18
N SER A 27 4.10 20.86 0.30
CA SER A 27 3.30 20.81 -0.93
C SER A 27 1.84 20.48 -0.67
N SER A 28 1.46 19.95 0.48
CA SER A 28 0.08 19.67 0.87
C SER A 28 -0.54 20.91 1.51
N LYS A 29 -1.43 21.61 0.81
CA LYS A 29 -2.09 22.82 1.31
C LYS A 29 -3.43 22.54 1.97
N TYR A 30 -4.16 21.57 1.45
CA TYR A 30 -5.42 21.09 2.00
C TYR A 30 -5.57 19.61 1.67
N GLY A 31 -6.00 18.79 2.63
CA GLY A 31 -6.17 17.35 2.47
C GLY A 31 -7.63 16.92 2.53
N VAL A 32 -7.91 15.92 3.36
CA VAL A 32 -9.26 15.39 3.55
C VAL A 32 -10.20 16.46 4.14
N GLY A 33 -11.45 16.51 3.65
CA GLY A 33 -12.49 17.36 4.21
C GLY A 33 -13.21 18.25 3.21
N ASP A 34 -12.87 18.18 1.92
CA ASP A 34 -13.55 18.86 0.81
C ASP A 34 -13.54 17.96 -0.43
N ASP A 35 -14.15 18.39 -1.53
CA ASP A 35 -14.26 17.63 -2.78
C ASP A 35 -12.89 17.26 -3.40
N ALA A 36 -11.85 18.06 -3.12
CA ALA A 36 -10.50 17.76 -3.61
C ALA A 36 -9.41 18.27 -2.66
N ALA A 37 -8.27 17.57 -2.65
CA ALA A 37 -7.05 18.05 -2.00
C ALA A 37 -6.41 19.19 -2.81
N VAL A 38 -5.75 20.12 -2.11
CA VAL A 38 -5.01 21.23 -2.75
C VAL A 38 -3.52 21.02 -2.56
N LEU A 39 -2.81 20.85 -3.68
CA LEU A 39 -1.36 20.64 -3.72
C LEU A 39 -0.67 21.82 -4.43
N SER A 40 0.53 22.16 -3.97
CA SER A 40 1.32 23.23 -4.57
C SER A 40 2.79 22.85 -4.64
N TYR A 41 3.33 22.74 -5.84
CA TYR A 41 4.72 22.38 -6.10
C TYR A 41 5.50 23.55 -6.67
N PRO A 42 6.80 23.70 -6.31
CA PRO A 42 7.69 24.68 -6.91
C PRO A 42 7.88 24.46 -8.42
N SER A 43 8.13 25.53 -9.15
CA SER A 43 8.24 25.50 -10.62
C SER A 43 9.47 24.74 -11.14
N GLU A 44 10.51 24.57 -10.32
CA GLU A 44 11.72 23.81 -10.61
C GLU A 44 11.56 22.29 -10.42
N LYS A 45 10.42 21.86 -9.88
CA LYS A 45 10.11 20.43 -9.70
C LYS A 45 9.25 19.89 -10.85
N GLN A 46 9.45 18.60 -11.11
CA GLN A 46 8.50 17.79 -11.88
C GLN A 46 7.66 16.98 -10.94
N VAL A 47 6.35 16.94 -11.21
CA VAL A 47 5.42 16.09 -10.46
C VAL A 47 5.39 14.70 -11.10
N LEU A 48 5.57 13.69 -10.27
CA LEU A 48 5.47 12.28 -10.63
C LEU A 48 4.15 11.74 -10.06
N VAL A 49 3.44 10.94 -10.84
CA VAL A 49 2.17 10.33 -10.42
C VAL A 49 2.21 8.85 -10.81
N THR A 50 1.91 7.99 -9.86
CA THR A 50 1.72 6.55 -10.09
C THR A 50 0.45 6.07 -9.39
N THR A 51 -0.07 4.93 -9.82
CA THR A 51 -1.21 4.27 -9.17
C THR A 51 -1.13 2.76 -9.33
N ASP A 52 -1.39 2.06 -8.22
CA ASP A 52 -1.55 0.62 -8.20
C ASP A 52 -2.94 0.22 -7.75
N LEU A 53 -3.43 -0.89 -8.29
CA LEU A 53 -4.68 -1.52 -7.90
C LEU A 53 -4.40 -2.94 -7.40
N LEU A 54 -4.71 -3.19 -6.13
CA LEU A 54 -4.60 -4.51 -5.51
C LEU A 54 -6.00 -5.12 -5.35
N MET A 55 -6.17 -6.32 -5.88
CA MET A 55 -7.43 -7.06 -5.85
C MET A 55 -7.25 -8.34 -5.03
N GLU A 56 -8.19 -8.59 -4.12
CA GLU A 56 -8.26 -9.85 -3.39
C GLU A 56 -8.41 -11.04 -4.33
N GLY A 57 -7.70 -12.13 -4.03
CA GLY A 57 -7.65 -13.34 -4.85
C GLY A 57 -6.72 -13.24 -6.07
N VAL A 58 -6.15 -12.05 -6.34
CA VAL A 58 -5.18 -11.80 -7.42
C VAL A 58 -3.83 -11.38 -6.86
N HIS A 59 -3.82 -10.31 -6.05
CA HIS A 59 -2.59 -9.70 -5.51
C HIS A 59 -2.33 -10.06 -4.05
N PHE A 60 -3.34 -10.54 -3.35
CA PHE A 60 -3.27 -11.00 -1.96
C PHE A 60 -4.41 -11.97 -1.65
N ASP A 61 -4.20 -12.79 -0.61
CA ASP A 61 -5.19 -13.72 -0.09
C ASP A 61 -5.38 -13.47 1.41
N MET A 62 -6.62 -13.15 1.80
CA MET A 62 -6.97 -12.84 3.19
C MET A 62 -6.88 -14.05 4.14
N THR A 63 -6.63 -15.25 3.63
CA THR A 63 -6.44 -16.43 4.49
C THR A 63 -5.11 -16.41 5.25
N TYR A 64 -4.11 -15.68 4.73
CA TYR A 64 -2.77 -15.62 5.35
C TYR A 64 -2.13 -14.22 5.37
N VAL A 65 -2.75 -13.21 4.75
CA VAL A 65 -2.20 -11.84 4.76
C VAL A 65 -2.91 -11.00 5.83
N PRO A 66 -2.23 -10.56 6.91
CA PRO A 66 -2.80 -9.65 7.88
C PRO A 66 -3.12 -8.29 7.27
N LEU A 67 -4.25 -7.70 7.64
CA LEU A 67 -4.72 -6.41 7.07
C LEU A 67 -3.72 -5.27 7.27
N LYS A 68 -3.05 -5.22 8.42
CA LYS A 68 -2.00 -4.23 8.67
C LYS A 68 -0.84 -4.34 7.68
N HIS A 69 -0.36 -5.56 7.41
CA HIS A 69 0.70 -5.78 6.42
C HIS A 69 0.24 -5.46 5.00
N LEU A 70 -1.01 -5.80 4.67
CA LEU A 70 -1.62 -5.45 3.39
C LEU A 70 -1.69 -3.93 3.21
N GLY A 71 -2.11 -3.20 4.24
CA GLY A 71 -2.16 -1.74 4.23
C GLY A 71 -0.79 -1.11 4.01
N TYR A 72 0.23 -1.60 4.73
CA TYR A 72 1.61 -1.15 4.53
C TYR A 72 2.10 -1.41 3.11
N LYS A 73 1.94 -2.65 2.63
CA LYS A 73 2.33 -3.05 1.27
C LYS A 73 1.64 -2.19 0.21
N SER A 74 0.33 -1.95 0.34
CA SER A 74 -0.44 -1.19 -0.66
C SER A 74 0.05 0.25 -0.83
N ALA A 75 0.60 0.86 0.22
CA ALA A 75 1.22 2.17 0.14
C ALA A 75 2.65 2.11 -0.45
N VAL A 76 3.48 1.19 0.06
CA VAL A 76 4.92 1.14 -0.29
C VAL A 76 5.16 0.75 -1.75
N VAL A 77 4.31 -0.07 -2.37
CA VAL A 77 4.45 -0.41 -3.81
C VAL A 77 4.40 0.87 -4.66
N ASN A 78 3.52 1.82 -4.35
CA ASN A 78 3.44 3.10 -5.04
C ASN A 78 4.63 4.03 -4.72
N PHE A 79 5.14 4.01 -3.48
CA PHE A 79 6.34 4.79 -3.13
C PHE A 79 7.56 4.29 -3.93
N SER A 80 7.65 2.97 -4.12
CA SER A 80 8.67 2.32 -4.91
C SER A 80 8.77 2.87 -6.34
N ASP A 81 7.62 3.10 -7.00
CA ASP A 81 7.59 3.65 -8.36
C ASP A 81 8.14 5.08 -8.43
N ILE A 82 7.78 5.90 -7.44
CA ILE A 82 8.30 7.27 -7.34
C ILE A 82 9.82 7.25 -7.11
N TYR A 83 10.29 6.40 -6.20
CA TYR A 83 11.74 6.25 -5.95
C TYR A 83 12.49 5.70 -7.16
N ALA A 84 11.89 4.76 -7.91
CA ALA A 84 12.51 4.21 -9.13
C ALA A 84 12.78 5.28 -10.21
N MET A 85 12.05 6.39 -10.17
CA MET A 85 12.27 7.55 -11.04
C MET A 85 13.13 8.65 -10.40
N ASN A 86 13.83 8.34 -9.30
CA ASN A 86 14.63 9.30 -8.51
C ASN A 86 13.77 10.45 -7.94
N GLY A 87 12.50 10.18 -7.67
CA GLY A 87 11.57 11.12 -7.05
C GLY A 87 11.45 10.90 -5.54
N THR A 88 10.73 11.79 -4.90
CA THR A 88 10.35 11.69 -3.49
C THR A 88 8.82 11.62 -3.40
N PRO A 89 8.21 10.54 -2.87
CA PRO A 89 6.78 10.48 -2.65
C PRO A 89 6.36 11.55 -1.63
N ARG A 90 5.21 12.18 -1.82
CA ARG A 90 4.71 13.28 -0.99
C ARG A 90 3.30 13.08 -0.49
N GLN A 91 2.41 12.66 -1.36
CA GLN A 91 0.99 12.48 -1.04
C GLN A 91 0.47 11.18 -1.61
N ILE A 92 -0.56 10.63 -0.93
CA ILE A 92 -1.39 9.56 -1.48
C ILE A 92 -2.87 9.87 -1.36
N THR A 93 -3.65 9.30 -2.29
CA THR A 93 -5.08 9.08 -2.13
C THR A 93 -5.36 7.58 -2.05
N VAL A 94 -6.33 7.18 -1.23
CA VAL A 94 -6.66 5.78 -0.97
C VAL A 94 -8.11 5.51 -1.35
N SER A 95 -8.34 4.68 -2.37
CA SER A 95 -9.67 4.27 -2.77
C SER A 95 -9.92 2.79 -2.42
N LEU A 96 -11.04 2.51 -1.76
CA LEU A 96 -11.39 1.18 -1.26
C LEU A 96 -12.72 0.70 -1.84
N GLY A 97 -12.73 -0.54 -2.33
CA GLY A 97 -13.94 -1.30 -2.61
C GLY A 97 -14.14 -2.37 -1.54
N LEU A 98 -15.18 -2.24 -0.69
CA LEU A 98 -15.37 -3.05 0.49
C LEU A 98 -16.56 -4.00 0.36
N SER A 99 -16.35 -5.31 0.56
CA SER A 99 -17.45 -6.25 0.67
C SER A 99 -18.03 -6.25 2.10
N LYS A 100 -19.27 -6.69 2.23
CA LYS A 100 -20.01 -6.72 3.52
C LYS A 100 -19.36 -7.59 4.61
N ARG A 101 -18.37 -8.40 4.29
CA ARG A 101 -17.68 -9.24 5.27
C ARG A 101 -16.69 -8.48 6.15
N PHE A 102 -16.25 -7.28 5.72
CA PHE A 102 -15.33 -6.45 6.49
C PHE A 102 -16.06 -5.65 7.57
N SER A 103 -15.41 -5.49 8.69
CA SER A 103 -15.87 -4.68 9.81
C SER A 103 -15.13 -3.35 9.86
N VAL A 104 -15.53 -2.46 10.75
CA VAL A 104 -14.85 -1.20 11.01
C VAL A 104 -13.43 -1.46 11.55
N GLU A 105 -13.30 -2.45 12.44
CA GLU A 105 -12.03 -2.83 13.05
C GLU A 105 -11.05 -3.39 12.02
N ASP A 106 -11.55 -4.12 11.01
CA ASP A 106 -10.74 -4.58 9.88
C ASP A 106 -10.16 -3.40 9.09
N MET A 107 -10.96 -2.34 8.89
CA MET A 107 -10.50 -1.13 8.21
C MET A 107 -9.54 -0.30 9.07
N ASP A 108 -9.76 -0.24 10.37
CA ASP A 108 -8.80 0.39 11.30
C ASP A 108 -7.43 -0.30 11.22
N GLU A 109 -7.41 -1.63 11.14
CA GLU A 109 -6.18 -2.40 11.02
C GLU A 109 -5.48 -2.16 9.67
N LEU A 110 -6.22 -2.18 8.56
CA LEU A 110 -5.71 -1.84 7.23
C LEU A 110 -5.08 -0.44 7.22
N TYR A 111 -5.82 0.56 7.70
CA TYR A 111 -5.32 1.94 7.77
C TYR A 111 -4.16 2.12 8.74
N SER A 112 -4.05 1.31 9.79
CA SER A 112 -2.89 1.34 10.67
C SER A 112 -1.60 1.00 9.91
N GLY A 113 -1.66 0.08 8.96
CA GLY A 113 -0.56 -0.25 8.07
C GLY A 113 -0.23 0.88 7.08
N ILE A 114 -1.26 1.44 6.43
CA ILE A 114 -1.08 2.59 5.51
C ILE A 114 -0.44 3.77 6.24
N ARG A 115 -0.96 4.12 7.43
CA ARG A 115 -0.42 5.23 8.24
C ARG A 115 1.03 4.98 8.66
N LEU A 116 1.36 3.74 9.02
CA LEU A 116 2.74 3.37 9.39
C LEU A 116 3.70 3.62 8.22
N ALA A 117 3.33 3.18 7.00
CA ALA A 117 4.11 3.46 5.80
C ALA A 117 4.24 4.97 5.56
N CYS A 118 3.13 5.70 5.59
CA CYS A 118 3.11 7.14 5.39
C CYS A 118 4.00 7.88 6.41
N GLN A 119 3.95 7.50 7.67
CA GLN A 119 4.79 8.07 8.71
C GLN A 119 6.28 7.78 8.49
N GLN A 120 6.61 6.54 8.14
CA GLN A 120 8.00 6.12 7.91
C GLN A 120 8.63 6.83 6.71
N TYR A 121 7.87 7.06 5.65
CA TYR A 121 8.34 7.66 4.41
C TYR A 121 8.00 9.16 4.27
N ASN A 122 7.40 9.75 5.30
CA ASN A 122 6.98 11.16 5.31
C ASN A 122 6.05 11.51 4.14
N VAL A 123 4.98 10.74 3.97
CA VAL A 123 3.96 10.88 2.93
C VAL A 123 2.63 11.25 3.57
N ASP A 124 1.91 12.20 2.99
CA ASP A 124 0.60 12.64 3.48
C ASP A 124 -0.53 11.82 2.83
N ILE A 125 -1.52 11.43 3.61
CA ILE A 125 -2.81 10.96 3.09
C ILE A 125 -3.66 12.19 2.88
N VAL A 126 -4.00 12.52 1.62
CA VAL A 126 -4.68 13.77 1.27
C VAL A 126 -6.10 13.58 0.79
N GLY A 127 -6.54 12.34 0.57
CA GLY A 127 -7.89 12.03 0.12
C GLY A 127 -8.08 10.57 -0.19
N GLY A 128 -9.22 10.24 -0.78
CA GLY A 128 -9.56 8.90 -1.18
C GLY A 128 -11.05 8.77 -1.48
N ASP A 129 -11.49 7.52 -1.62
CA ASP A 129 -12.88 7.16 -1.86
C ASP A 129 -13.19 5.81 -1.23
N THR A 130 -14.44 5.56 -0.86
CA THR A 130 -14.87 4.28 -0.33
C THR A 130 -16.20 3.89 -0.95
N THR A 131 -16.23 2.73 -1.57
CA THR A 131 -17.44 2.20 -2.19
C THR A 131 -17.67 0.74 -1.81
N SER A 132 -18.86 0.23 -2.07
CA SER A 132 -19.18 -1.18 -1.85
C SER A 132 -18.62 -2.05 -2.98
N SER A 133 -18.17 -3.27 -2.61
CA SER A 133 -17.77 -4.33 -3.53
C SER A 133 -18.64 -5.57 -3.32
N LEU A 134 -18.96 -6.26 -4.41
CA LEU A 134 -19.70 -7.53 -4.37
C LEU A 134 -18.79 -8.74 -4.15
N THR A 135 -17.49 -8.62 -4.45
CA THR A 135 -16.59 -9.77 -4.62
C THR A 135 -15.39 -9.81 -3.67
N GLY A 136 -15.18 -8.81 -2.83
CA GLY A 136 -14.02 -8.81 -1.93
C GLY A 136 -13.48 -7.42 -1.66
N LEU A 137 -12.18 -7.35 -1.30
CA LEU A 137 -11.46 -6.12 -1.06
C LEU A 137 -10.69 -5.70 -2.31
N ALA A 138 -10.90 -4.46 -2.73
CA ALA A 138 -10.09 -3.77 -3.72
C ALA A 138 -9.44 -2.56 -3.08
N ILE A 139 -8.15 -2.34 -3.32
CA ILE A 139 -7.40 -1.21 -2.80
C ILE A 139 -6.71 -0.53 -3.98
N SER A 140 -7.03 0.72 -4.25
CA SER A 140 -6.31 1.54 -5.21
C SER A 140 -5.66 2.71 -4.49
N ILE A 141 -4.35 2.84 -4.65
CA ILE A 141 -3.60 3.96 -4.09
C ILE A 141 -2.95 4.72 -5.24
N THR A 142 -3.20 6.02 -5.28
CA THR A 142 -2.48 6.92 -6.18
C THR A 142 -1.45 7.68 -5.36
N CYS A 143 -0.19 7.63 -5.78
CA CYS A 143 0.89 8.36 -5.14
C CYS A 143 1.35 9.52 -6.03
N ILE A 144 1.53 10.67 -5.41
CA ILE A 144 2.05 11.89 -6.02
C ILE A 144 3.38 12.23 -5.34
N GLY A 145 4.40 12.46 -6.14
CA GLY A 145 5.73 12.83 -5.69
C GLY A 145 6.34 13.93 -6.53
N ASP A 146 7.55 14.31 -6.18
CA ASP A 146 8.32 15.30 -6.92
C ASP A 146 9.77 14.87 -7.16
N ALA A 147 10.34 15.33 -8.26
CA ALA A 147 11.75 15.22 -8.55
C ALA A 147 12.29 16.53 -9.11
N ASP A 148 13.60 16.78 -8.99
CA ASP A 148 14.26 17.87 -9.71
C ASP A 148 14.17 17.61 -11.21
N LYS A 149 13.88 18.64 -12.01
CA LYS A 149 13.63 18.50 -13.46
C LYS A 149 14.72 17.73 -14.21
N ASP A 150 15.97 17.98 -13.85
CA ASP A 150 17.12 17.40 -14.54
C ASP A 150 17.60 16.07 -13.94
N LYS A 151 16.89 15.55 -12.90
CA LYS A 151 17.28 14.34 -12.19
C LYS A 151 16.28 13.19 -12.31
N VAL A 152 15.21 13.36 -13.07
CA VAL A 152 14.26 12.28 -13.32
C VAL A 152 14.94 11.15 -14.08
N VAL A 153 14.80 9.93 -13.56
CA VAL A 153 15.37 8.72 -14.17
C VAL A 153 14.27 7.92 -14.85
N TYR A 154 14.57 7.39 -16.00
CA TYR A 154 13.66 6.59 -16.82
C TYR A 154 14.22 5.17 -17.01
N ARG A 155 13.33 4.18 -17.18
CA ARG A 155 13.73 2.76 -17.32
C ARG A 155 14.49 2.43 -18.61
N ASN A 156 14.55 3.35 -19.56
CA ASN A 156 15.22 3.19 -20.86
C ASN A 156 16.60 3.85 -20.92
N GLY A 157 17.19 4.23 -19.77
CA GLY A 157 18.45 4.96 -19.71
C GLY A 157 19.73 4.10 -19.75
N ALA A 158 19.61 2.78 -19.53
CA ALA A 158 20.77 1.88 -19.45
C ALA A 158 21.58 1.82 -20.77
N LYS A 159 22.90 1.76 -20.64
CA LYS A 159 23.86 1.71 -21.75
C LYS A 159 24.71 0.46 -21.63
N ASP A 160 25.34 0.09 -22.76
CA ASP A 160 26.36 -0.94 -22.75
C ASP A 160 27.53 -0.55 -21.80
N THR A 161 28.01 -1.50 -21.03
CA THR A 161 29.00 -1.36 -19.96
C THR A 161 28.52 -0.77 -18.63
N ASP A 162 27.23 -0.41 -18.48
CA ASP A 162 26.67 -0.03 -17.17
C ASP A 162 26.71 -1.21 -16.20
N LEU A 163 26.97 -0.92 -14.93
CA LEU A 163 26.96 -1.93 -13.87
C LEU A 163 25.53 -2.21 -13.42
N ILE A 164 25.18 -3.49 -13.34
CA ILE A 164 23.92 -3.94 -12.74
C ILE A 164 24.14 -4.07 -11.24
N CYS A 165 23.49 -3.20 -10.46
CA CYS A 165 23.54 -3.23 -9.00
C CYS A 165 22.21 -3.77 -8.43
N VAL A 166 22.32 -4.56 -7.37
CA VAL A 166 21.19 -5.14 -6.67
C VAL A 166 21.29 -4.79 -5.19
N SER A 167 20.16 -4.40 -4.58
CA SER A 167 20.03 -4.24 -3.14
C SER A 167 18.98 -5.22 -2.62
N GLY A 168 19.15 -5.72 -1.39
CA GLY A 168 18.24 -6.69 -0.79
C GLY A 168 18.36 -8.11 -1.37
N ASP A 169 17.43 -8.96 -1.01
CA ASP A 169 17.40 -10.39 -1.37
C ASP A 169 16.49 -10.65 -2.57
N LEU A 170 17.07 -10.91 -3.73
CA LEU A 170 16.31 -11.29 -4.92
C LEU A 170 15.59 -12.63 -4.72
N GLY A 171 14.26 -12.61 -4.91
CA GLY A 171 13.42 -13.80 -4.81
C GLY A 171 12.89 -14.10 -3.39
N ALA A 172 13.31 -13.38 -2.34
CA ALA A 172 12.84 -13.60 -0.98
C ALA A 172 11.30 -13.49 -0.87
N ALA A 173 10.70 -12.47 -1.48
CA ALA A 173 9.25 -12.28 -1.53
C ALA A 173 8.52 -13.45 -2.21
N TYR A 174 9.07 -13.96 -3.33
CA TYR A 174 8.51 -15.11 -4.02
C TYR A 174 8.60 -16.39 -3.17
N MET A 175 9.74 -16.62 -2.53
CA MET A 175 9.90 -17.78 -1.64
C MET A 175 8.97 -17.70 -0.42
N GLY A 176 8.79 -16.51 0.15
CA GLY A 176 7.82 -16.27 1.21
C GLY A 176 6.39 -16.61 0.77
N LEU A 177 5.99 -16.20 -0.42
CA LEU A 177 4.67 -16.53 -1.00
C LEU A 177 4.52 -18.05 -1.17
N GLN A 178 5.51 -18.74 -1.71
CA GLN A 178 5.47 -20.22 -1.88
C GLN A 178 5.29 -20.96 -0.55
N LEU A 179 5.90 -20.45 0.52
CA LEU A 179 5.72 -21.01 1.86
C LEU A 179 4.31 -20.81 2.40
N LEU A 180 3.75 -19.58 2.25
CA LEU A 180 2.39 -19.27 2.66
C LEU A 180 1.34 -20.09 1.90
N GLU A 181 1.50 -20.26 0.59
CA GLU A 181 0.62 -21.09 -0.24
C GLU A 181 0.68 -22.56 0.18
N ARG A 182 1.87 -23.07 0.51
CA ARG A 182 2.04 -24.43 1.02
C ARG A 182 1.37 -24.61 2.39
N GLU A 183 1.56 -23.68 3.31
CA GLU A 183 0.92 -23.72 4.63
C GLU A 183 -0.60 -23.68 4.52
N LYS A 184 -1.14 -22.89 3.59
CA LYS A 184 -2.57 -22.84 3.29
C LYS A 184 -3.11 -24.23 2.89
N VAL A 185 -2.43 -24.94 1.97
CA VAL A 185 -2.81 -26.31 1.56
C VAL A 185 -2.80 -27.28 2.74
N VAL A 186 -1.77 -27.21 3.58
CA VAL A 186 -1.66 -28.06 4.79
C VAL A 186 -2.80 -27.77 5.78
N LEU A 187 -3.13 -26.50 6.02
CA LEU A 187 -4.21 -26.10 6.93
C LEU A 187 -5.59 -26.49 6.41
N GLN A 188 -5.76 -26.56 5.09
CA GLN A 188 -7.01 -27.03 4.47
C GLN A 188 -7.20 -28.55 4.51
N GLY A 189 -6.26 -29.29 5.09
CA GLY A 189 -6.40 -30.71 5.40
C GLY A 189 -5.85 -31.68 4.35
N ASP A 190 -5.06 -31.23 3.43
CA ASP A 190 -4.30 -32.09 2.52
C ASP A 190 -3.08 -32.66 3.27
N LYS A 191 -3.21 -33.91 3.75
CA LYS A 191 -2.30 -34.53 4.73
C LYS A 191 -0.94 -34.96 4.16
N ASP A 192 -0.70 -34.82 2.87
CA ASP A 192 0.48 -35.39 2.20
C ASP A 192 1.66 -34.37 2.05
N VAL A 193 1.57 -33.20 2.63
CA VAL A 193 2.66 -32.20 2.58
C VAL A 193 3.47 -32.29 3.89
N PRO A 194 4.77 -32.63 3.87
CA PRO A 194 5.59 -32.71 5.09
C PRO A 194 5.66 -31.33 5.80
N VAL A 195 5.20 -31.27 7.04
CA VAL A 195 5.24 -30.07 7.89
C VAL A 195 6.64 -29.97 8.51
N SER A 196 7.52 -29.20 7.94
CA SER A 196 8.83 -29.00 8.55
C SER A 196 9.44 -27.63 8.23
N TYR A 197 8.74 -26.52 8.54
CA TYR A 197 9.39 -25.21 8.41
C TYR A 197 8.75 -24.15 9.34
N THR A 198 8.92 -24.34 10.65
CA THR A 198 8.46 -23.39 11.67
C THR A 198 9.34 -22.14 11.80
N HIS A 199 10.34 -21.95 10.94
CA HIS A 199 11.36 -20.90 11.13
C HIS A 199 11.58 -19.95 9.95
N LEU A 200 10.84 -20.07 8.84
CA LEU A 200 10.94 -19.10 7.77
C LEU A 200 9.85 -18.03 7.99
N ARG A 201 10.25 -16.91 8.53
CA ARG A 201 9.39 -15.76 8.74
C ARG A 201 8.99 -15.19 7.37
N ALA A 202 7.69 -15.19 7.10
CA ALA A 202 7.09 -14.43 5.98
C ALA A 202 7.21 -12.90 6.17
N HIS A 203 8.08 -12.45 7.10
CA HIS A 203 8.23 -11.06 7.49
C HIS A 203 9.05 -10.21 6.53
N GLU A 204 9.75 -10.82 5.60
CA GLU A 204 10.72 -10.11 4.78
C GLU A 204 10.17 -9.62 3.45
N THR A 205 8.88 -9.77 3.21
CA THR A 205 8.33 -9.46 1.89
C THR A 205 8.03 -7.99 1.64
N CYS A 206 8.00 -7.11 2.66
CA CYS A 206 7.74 -5.68 2.44
C CYS A 206 8.22 -4.76 3.57
N ALA A 207 8.87 -5.24 4.62
CA ALA A 207 9.18 -4.41 5.79
C ALA A 207 10.64 -3.95 5.89
N ASP A 208 11.53 -4.44 5.03
CA ASP A 208 12.97 -4.18 5.10
C ASP A 208 13.52 -3.54 3.79
N LEU A 209 12.68 -2.84 3.03
CA LEU A 209 13.14 -1.99 1.94
C LEU A 209 13.07 -0.53 2.36
#